data_a8a9e470e3dddfdf179b495047791cb1
#
_entry.id   a8a9e470e3dddfdf179b495047791cb1
#
_cell.length_a   1.000
_cell.length_b   1.000
_cell.length_c   1.000
_cell.angle_alpha   90.00
_cell.angle_beta   90.00
_cell.angle_gamma   90.00
#
_symmetry.space_group_name_H-M   'P 1'
#
loop_
_entity.id
_entity.type
_entity.pdbx_description
1 polymer ?
#
loop_
_entity_poly.entity_id
_entity_poly.type
_entity_poly.pdbx_seq_one_letter_code
_entity_poly.pdbx_strand_id
1 'polypeptide(L)'
;AKAACKLISVKYKPIRPFFEIDESLNDTGIDEKIHAHIKFNNNVHKKAELRFGNQAEGFDQSAFRSKMSFEFEGVTHAFTEPHAATAYWDENGLTIITATQVPHYLHRALAKVLKLPLSRVRVIKPYVGGGFGGKSDPFPHEIIVSYLAMKTGRPVKVRFSREEVFISNHGRHPTKMTMELGADAGGLFHALDADIAIDGGAYGSFGVVTSYYN
;
A
#
# COMPACT_ATOMS: atom_id res chain seq x y z
N ALA A 1 -2.37 -20.60 20.79
CA ALA A 1 -2.96 -19.71 19.77
C ALA A 1 -3.61 -20.53 18.64
N LYS A 2 -2.88 -21.32 17.84
CA LYS A 2 -3.43 -22.06 16.68
C LYS A 2 -4.63 -22.95 17.04
N ALA A 3 -4.61 -23.65 18.20
CA ALA A 3 -5.75 -24.45 18.64
C ALA A 3 -6.97 -23.57 18.99
N ALA A 4 -6.78 -22.41 19.58
CA ALA A 4 -7.85 -21.48 19.88
C ALA A 4 -8.50 -20.88 18.61
N CYS A 5 -7.73 -20.64 17.56
CA CYS A 5 -8.28 -20.16 16.28
C CYS A 5 -9.31 -21.14 15.68
N LYS A 6 -9.13 -22.45 15.89
CA LYS A 6 -10.09 -23.48 15.42
C LYS A 6 -11.44 -23.46 16.14
N LEU A 7 -11.51 -22.81 17.30
CA LEU A 7 -12.74 -22.68 18.09
C LEU A 7 -13.52 -21.39 17.74
N ILE A 8 -12.95 -20.52 16.91
CA ILE A 8 -13.56 -19.26 16.51
C ILE A 8 -14.29 -19.49 15.19
N SER A 9 -15.59 -19.30 15.20
CA SER A 9 -16.40 -19.30 13.97
C SER A 9 -16.55 -17.87 13.46
N VAL A 10 -16.15 -17.65 12.21
CA VAL A 10 -16.27 -16.35 11.54
C VAL A 10 -17.25 -16.50 10.36
N LYS A 11 -18.26 -15.64 10.34
CA LYS A 11 -19.18 -15.55 9.20
C LYS A 11 -18.79 -14.33 8.37
N TYR A 12 -18.55 -14.53 7.09
CA TYR A 12 -18.22 -13.48 6.13
C TYR A 12 -19.43 -13.22 5.23
N LYS A 13 -19.66 -11.94 4.91
CA LYS A 13 -20.49 -11.53 3.77
C LYS A 13 -19.52 -11.21 2.62
N PRO A 14 -19.39 -12.05 1.60
CA PRO A 14 -18.53 -11.74 0.47
C PRO A 14 -19.07 -10.54 -0.30
N ILE A 15 -18.15 -9.69 -0.78
CA ILE A 15 -18.42 -8.60 -1.70
C ILE A 15 -17.77 -8.98 -3.02
N ARG A 16 -18.33 -8.53 -4.16
CA ARG A 16 -17.76 -8.79 -5.48
C ARG A 16 -16.32 -8.28 -5.54
N PRO A 17 -15.32 -9.12 -5.78
CA PRO A 17 -13.94 -8.68 -5.99
C PRO A 17 -13.75 -8.17 -7.43
N PHE A 18 -12.81 -7.24 -7.58
CA PHE A 18 -12.28 -6.83 -8.88
C PHE A 18 -10.85 -7.34 -8.98
N PHE A 19 -10.54 -8.06 -10.03
CA PHE A 19 -9.21 -8.63 -10.27
C PHE A 19 -8.48 -7.93 -11.43
N GLU A 20 -9.25 -7.25 -12.29
CA GLU A 20 -8.73 -6.57 -13.47
C GLU A 20 -8.90 -5.06 -13.34
N ILE A 21 -7.86 -4.30 -13.72
CA ILE A 21 -7.87 -2.83 -13.68
C ILE A 21 -9.00 -2.27 -14.53
N ASP A 22 -9.19 -2.80 -15.75
CA ASP A 22 -10.23 -2.32 -16.68
C ASP A 22 -11.64 -2.58 -16.15
N GLU A 23 -11.86 -3.74 -15.53
CA GLU A 23 -13.13 -4.05 -14.88
C GLU A 23 -13.41 -3.07 -13.74
N SER A 24 -12.40 -2.80 -12.92
CA SER A 24 -12.49 -1.87 -11.79
C SER A 24 -12.76 -0.42 -12.24
N LEU A 25 -12.11 0.05 -13.29
CA LEU A 25 -12.28 1.40 -13.83
C LEU A 25 -13.67 1.60 -14.46
N ASN A 26 -14.21 0.57 -15.10
CA ASN A 26 -15.48 0.65 -15.83
C ASN A 26 -16.70 0.38 -14.94
N ASP A 27 -16.52 -0.09 -13.72
CA ASP A 27 -17.64 -0.31 -12.82
C ASP A 27 -18.14 1.00 -12.21
N THR A 28 -19.33 1.39 -12.61
CA THR A 28 -20.03 2.60 -12.12
C THR A 28 -21.07 2.32 -11.04
N GLY A 29 -21.35 1.03 -10.75
CA GLY A 29 -22.44 0.57 -9.89
C GLY A 29 -22.03 0.12 -8.49
N ILE A 30 -20.96 0.68 -7.91
CA ILE A 30 -20.46 0.18 -6.61
C ILE A 30 -21.31 0.70 -5.47
N ASP A 31 -22.33 -0.06 -5.10
CA ASP A 31 -23.09 0.17 -3.88
C ASP A 31 -22.38 -0.36 -2.62
N GLU A 32 -21.48 -1.33 -2.77
CA GLU A 32 -20.76 -1.98 -1.68
C GLU A 32 -19.29 -1.51 -1.63
N LYS A 33 -19.02 -0.39 -0.97
CA LYS A 33 -17.65 0.13 -0.78
C LYS A 33 -17.07 -0.37 0.54
N ILE A 34 -15.85 -0.89 0.52
CA ILE A 34 -15.09 -1.21 1.74
C ILE A 34 -14.89 0.06 2.58
N HIS A 35 -14.65 1.18 1.93
CA HIS A 35 -14.44 2.48 2.55
C HIS A 35 -15.61 3.42 2.26
N ALA A 36 -16.68 3.34 3.03
CA ALA A 36 -17.90 4.13 2.84
C ALA A 36 -17.69 5.65 2.86
N HIS A 37 -16.60 6.13 3.48
CA HIS A 37 -16.28 7.57 3.57
C HIS A 37 -15.57 8.12 2.31
N ILE A 38 -15.16 7.27 1.37
CA ILE A 38 -14.52 7.70 0.13
C ILE A 38 -15.60 8.19 -0.84
N LYS A 39 -15.48 9.46 -1.25
CA LYS A 39 -16.47 10.16 -2.08
C LYS A 39 -16.23 10.03 -3.59
N PHE A 40 -15.60 8.97 -4.06
CA PHE A 40 -15.38 8.75 -5.48
C PHE A 40 -16.54 7.97 -6.08
N ASN A 41 -17.00 8.39 -7.26
CA ASN A 41 -18.13 7.76 -7.94
C ASN A 41 -17.78 6.42 -8.60
N ASN A 42 -16.48 6.17 -8.83
CA ASN A 42 -15.93 4.95 -9.41
C ASN A 42 -14.88 4.39 -8.46
N ASN A 43 -14.25 3.26 -8.76
CA ASN A 43 -13.11 2.73 -8.02
C ASN A 43 -11.83 3.57 -8.15
N VAL A 44 -11.89 4.75 -8.74
CA VAL A 44 -10.74 5.64 -8.88
C VAL A 44 -10.51 6.40 -7.60
N HIS A 45 -9.45 6.05 -6.87
CA HIS A 45 -9.06 6.71 -5.63
C HIS A 45 -8.42 8.08 -5.88
N LYS A 46 -7.59 8.21 -6.92
CA LYS A 46 -6.88 9.43 -7.28
C LYS A 46 -6.64 9.48 -8.78
N LYS A 47 -6.82 10.66 -9.35
CA LYS A 47 -6.35 11.01 -10.69
C LYS A 47 -5.34 12.14 -10.57
N ALA A 48 -4.17 11.97 -11.17
CA ALA A 48 -3.16 13.01 -11.36
C ALA A 48 -3.03 13.30 -12.85
N GLU A 49 -2.78 14.54 -13.19
CA GLU A 49 -2.54 14.95 -14.56
C GLU A 49 -1.42 15.97 -14.57
N LEU A 50 -0.41 15.71 -15.37
CA LEU A 50 0.75 16.59 -15.57
C LEU A 50 0.81 17.00 -17.02
N ARG A 51 0.94 18.29 -17.28
CA ARG A 51 1.07 18.84 -18.64
C ARG A 51 2.22 19.82 -18.69
N PHE A 52 3.10 19.61 -19.66
CA PHE A 52 4.26 20.48 -19.91
C PHE A 52 4.34 20.80 -21.40
N GLY A 53 4.62 22.05 -21.74
CA GLY A 53 4.77 22.48 -23.12
C GLY A 53 3.50 22.33 -23.97
N ASN A 54 3.69 22.11 -25.26
CA ASN A 54 2.64 21.87 -26.25
C ASN A 54 2.81 20.48 -26.88
N GLN A 55 2.10 19.51 -26.36
CA GLN A 55 2.18 18.11 -26.78
C GLN A 55 1.81 17.95 -28.27
N ALA A 56 0.75 18.61 -28.74
CA ALA A 56 0.32 18.50 -30.12
C ALA A 56 1.40 19.00 -31.10
N GLU A 57 1.99 20.16 -30.83
CA GLU A 57 3.07 20.72 -31.61
C GLU A 57 4.31 19.79 -31.58
N GLY A 58 4.64 19.22 -30.42
CA GLY A 58 5.74 18.27 -30.31
C GLY A 58 5.54 17.03 -31.16
N PHE A 59 4.32 16.49 -31.20
CA PHE A 59 4.00 15.39 -32.10
C PHE A 59 4.03 15.78 -33.55
N ASP A 60 3.55 16.99 -33.91
CA ASP A 60 3.59 17.47 -35.30
C ASP A 60 5.04 17.66 -35.81
N GLN A 61 5.97 18.01 -34.96
CA GLN A 61 7.40 18.11 -35.26
C GLN A 61 8.13 16.76 -35.29
N SER A 62 7.48 15.67 -34.91
CA SER A 62 8.09 14.36 -34.84
C SER A 62 8.09 13.66 -36.18
N ALA A 63 9.27 13.22 -36.64
CA ALA A 63 9.44 12.38 -37.83
C ALA A 63 9.04 10.91 -37.57
N PHE A 64 9.18 10.48 -36.31
CA PHE A 64 8.83 9.14 -35.88
C PHE A 64 7.93 9.21 -34.65
N ARG A 65 6.89 8.35 -34.66
CA ARG A 65 5.98 8.19 -33.54
C ARG A 65 5.85 6.72 -33.21
N SER A 66 5.95 6.37 -31.93
CA SER A 66 5.76 5.01 -31.43
C SER A 66 4.78 5.01 -30.29
N LYS A 67 3.74 4.17 -30.42
CA LYS A 67 2.75 3.96 -29.35
C LYS A 67 2.82 2.51 -28.89
N MET A 68 2.96 2.32 -27.59
CA MET A 68 3.08 0.99 -26.97
C MET A 68 2.28 0.91 -25.69
N SER A 69 1.75 -0.27 -25.41
CA SER A 69 1.09 -0.57 -24.14
C SER A 69 1.92 -1.60 -23.38
N PHE A 70 1.98 -1.41 -22.06
CA PHE A 70 2.73 -2.26 -21.13
C PHE A 70 1.82 -2.66 -19.99
N GLU A 71 1.98 -3.88 -19.51
CA GLU A 71 1.35 -4.36 -18.29
C GLU A 71 2.43 -4.84 -17.33
N PHE A 72 2.24 -4.51 -16.06
CA PHE A 72 3.10 -4.93 -14.98
C PHE A 72 2.25 -5.58 -13.90
N GLU A 73 2.55 -6.82 -13.55
CA GLU A 73 1.87 -7.53 -12.47
C GLU A 73 2.37 -7.10 -11.09
N GLY A 74 1.52 -7.26 -10.09
CA GLY A 74 1.89 -6.98 -8.71
C GLY A 74 3.00 -7.89 -8.22
N VAL A 75 3.99 -7.30 -7.55
CA VAL A 75 5.16 -8.03 -7.02
C VAL A 75 5.36 -7.72 -5.55
N THR A 76 5.54 -8.76 -4.73
CA THR A 76 5.91 -8.58 -3.32
C THR A 76 7.40 -8.28 -3.17
N HIS A 77 7.76 -7.56 -2.12
CA HIS A 77 9.14 -7.20 -1.79
C HIS A 77 10.01 -8.41 -1.39
N ALA A 78 9.39 -9.49 -0.94
CA ALA A 78 10.03 -10.76 -0.56
C ALA A 78 11.27 -10.59 0.36
N PHE A 79 11.25 -9.62 1.27
CA PHE A 79 12.35 -9.41 2.23
C PHE A 79 12.60 -10.67 3.09
N THR A 80 13.86 -10.94 3.42
CA THR A 80 14.28 -12.19 4.10
C THR A 80 13.68 -12.29 5.51
N GLU A 81 13.69 -11.20 6.28
CA GLU A 81 13.09 -11.15 7.61
C GLU A 81 11.58 -10.96 7.53
N PRO A 82 10.73 -11.93 7.95
CA PRO A 82 9.29 -11.74 8.03
C PRO A 82 8.89 -10.61 8.97
N HIS A 83 7.67 -10.11 8.85
CA HIS A 83 7.11 -9.19 9.83
C HIS A 83 7.12 -9.81 11.22
N ALA A 84 7.56 -9.04 12.21
CA ALA A 84 7.53 -9.43 13.61
C ALA A 84 7.37 -8.20 14.50
N ALA A 85 6.54 -8.33 15.52
CA ALA A 85 6.38 -7.32 16.54
C ALA A 85 6.20 -7.95 17.92
N THR A 86 6.75 -7.29 18.95
CA THR A 86 6.53 -7.63 20.36
C THR A 86 6.14 -6.36 21.09
N ALA A 87 5.04 -6.40 21.81
CA ALA A 87 4.59 -5.26 22.61
C ALA A 87 4.40 -5.66 24.07
N TYR A 88 4.61 -4.70 24.96
CA TYR A 88 4.29 -4.81 26.38
C TYR A 88 3.78 -3.48 26.92
N TRP A 89 3.03 -3.55 28.00
CA TRP A 89 2.47 -2.42 28.72
C TRP A 89 2.97 -2.42 30.16
N ASP A 90 3.49 -1.29 30.63
CA ASP A 90 3.95 -1.07 31.98
C ASP A 90 3.56 0.32 32.51
N GLU A 91 4.12 0.72 33.64
CA GLU A 91 3.91 2.04 34.28
C GLU A 91 4.29 3.21 33.36
N ASN A 92 5.25 3.03 32.44
CA ASN A 92 5.69 4.03 31.47
C ASN A 92 4.80 4.08 30.22
N GLY A 93 3.93 3.09 30.01
CA GLY A 93 3.00 2.99 28.89
C GLY A 93 3.28 1.83 27.94
N LEU A 94 2.96 2.03 26.69
CA LEU A 94 3.15 1.05 25.63
C LEU A 94 4.57 1.10 25.08
N THR A 95 5.26 -0.02 25.12
CA THR A 95 6.49 -0.22 24.33
C THR A 95 6.26 -1.30 23.28
N ILE A 96 6.59 -1.00 22.04
CA ILE A 96 6.60 -1.97 20.93
C ILE A 96 7.98 -2.04 20.31
N ILE A 97 8.46 -3.27 20.09
CA ILE A 97 9.69 -3.60 19.37
C ILE A 97 9.25 -4.26 18.07
N THR A 98 9.54 -3.65 16.93
CA THR A 98 9.05 -4.11 15.64
C THR A 98 10.03 -3.81 14.49
N ALA A 99 10.05 -4.72 13.51
CA ALA A 99 10.83 -4.56 12.29
C ALA A 99 10.12 -3.60 11.32
N THR A 100 10.20 -2.30 11.61
CA THR A 100 9.60 -1.22 10.81
C THR A 100 10.66 -0.32 10.15
N GLN A 101 10.36 0.22 8.97
CA GLN A 101 11.17 1.27 8.33
C GLN A 101 10.78 2.68 8.80
N VAL A 102 9.60 2.82 9.42
CA VAL A 102 8.97 4.11 9.74
C VAL A 102 8.57 4.24 11.22
N PRO A 103 9.52 4.15 12.18
CA PRO A 103 9.19 4.11 13.59
C PRO A 103 8.40 5.33 14.08
N HIS A 104 8.68 6.52 13.55
CA HIS A 104 7.97 7.74 13.92
C HIS A 104 6.56 7.81 13.37
N TYR A 105 6.33 7.25 12.18
CA TYR A 105 4.98 7.15 11.62
C TYR A 105 4.14 6.14 12.41
N LEU A 106 4.70 4.96 12.68
CA LEU A 106 4.06 3.97 13.53
C LEU A 106 3.74 4.51 14.93
N HIS A 107 4.65 5.27 15.54
CA HIS A 107 4.45 5.91 16.83
C HIS A 107 3.18 6.79 16.83
N ARG A 108 3.03 7.67 15.84
CA ARG A 108 1.85 8.52 15.71
C ARG A 108 0.58 7.72 15.43
N ALA A 109 0.67 6.69 14.60
CA ALA A 109 -0.46 5.84 14.27
C ALA A 109 -0.97 5.07 15.49
N LEU A 110 -0.07 4.47 16.28
CA LEU A 110 -0.42 3.76 17.52
C LEU A 110 -1.07 4.69 18.53
N ALA A 111 -0.49 5.86 18.78
CA ALA A 111 -1.07 6.83 19.70
C ALA A 111 -2.50 7.22 19.29
N LYS A 112 -2.72 7.48 18.00
CA LYS A 112 -4.05 7.83 17.46
C LYS A 112 -5.05 6.69 17.57
N VAL A 113 -4.69 5.49 17.12
CA VAL A 113 -5.59 4.34 17.07
C VAL A 113 -5.94 3.83 18.46
N LEU A 114 -4.95 3.77 19.35
CA LEU A 114 -5.12 3.29 20.72
C LEU A 114 -5.59 4.39 21.70
N LYS A 115 -5.76 5.63 21.20
CA LYS A 115 -6.18 6.80 21.98
C LYS A 115 -5.25 7.07 23.17
N LEU A 116 -3.95 6.95 22.97
CA LEU A 116 -2.93 7.21 23.95
C LEU A 116 -2.23 8.55 23.69
N PRO A 117 -1.79 9.25 24.74
CA PRO A 117 -0.85 10.36 24.57
C PRO A 117 0.45 9.87 23.89
N LEU A 118 1.02 10.67 23.00
CA LEU A 118 2.29 10.35 22.35
C LEU A 118 3.40 9.96 23.36
N SER A 119 3.45 10.67 24.47
CA SER A 119 4.42 10.42 25.56
C SER A 119 4.28 9.04 26.22
N ARG A 120 3.16 8.36 26.03
CA ARG A 120 2.88 7.02 26.58
C ARG A 120 3.11 5.89 25.57
N VAL A 121 3.67 6.19 24.41
CA VAL A 121 3.99 5.21 23.37
C VAL A 121 5.48 5.26 23.04
N ARG A 122 6.15 4.14 23.07
CA ARG A 122 7.55 3.98 22.69
C ARG A 122 7.67 2.95 21.57
N VAL A 123 8.25 3.33 20.45
CA VAL A 123 8.56 2.42 19.34
C VAL A 123 10.06 2.18 19.29
N ILE A 124 10.47 0.94 19.37
CA ILE A 124 11.87 0.51 19.28
C ILE A 124 12.04 -0.24 17.96
N LYS A 125 12.87 0.32 17.07
CA LYS A 125 13.28 -0.29 15.83
C LYS A 125 14.60 -1.03 16.05
N PRO A 126 14.62 -2.38 16.03
CA PRO A 126 15.86 -3.15 16.06
C PRO A 126 16.55 -3.10 14.69
N TYR A 127 17.60 -3.88 14.49
CA TYR A 127 18.14 -4.15 13.16
C TYR A 127 17.07 -4.84 12.32
N VAL A 128 16.88 -4.36 11.09
CA VAL A 128 15.84 -4.82 10.18
C VAL A 128 16.48 -5.62 9.05
N GLY A 129 16.04 -6.86 8.88
CA GLY A 129 16.54 -7.81 7.89
C GLY A 129 15.88 -7.66 6.51
N GLY A 130 15.84 -6.42 6.01
CA GLY A 130 15.24 -6.05 4.73
C GLY A 130 13.81 -5.53 4.87
N GLY A 131 13.41 -4.68 3.92
CA GLY A 131 12.07 -4.10 3.88
C GLY A 131 11.69 -3.61 2.48
N PHE A 132 12.59 -2.90 1.79
CA PHE A 132 12.41 -2.42 0.40
C PHE A 132 11.10 -1.66 0.17
N GLY A 133 10.63 -0.91 1.19
CA GLY A 133 9.32 -0.28 1.19
C GLY A 133 8.20 -1.13 1.83
N GLY A 134 8.32 -2.45 1.88
CA GLY A 134 7.29 -3.35 2.42
C GLY A 134 7.11 -3.30 3.94
N LYS A 135 7.91 -2.52 4.67
CA LYS A 135 7.76 -2.26 6.11
C LYS A 135 7.61 -0.76 6.39
N SER A 136 7.12 0.00 5.42
CA SER A 136 7.01 1.47 5.49
C SER A 136 5.63 1.99 5.87
N ASP A 137 4.72 1.12 6.24
CA ASP A 137 3.40 1.47 6.80
C ASP A 137 3.25 0.94 8.22
N PRO A 138 2.36 1.52 9.05
CA PRO A 138 1.83 0.86 10.23
C PRO A 138 0.94 -0.31 9.81
N PHE A 139 1.28 -1.52 10.25
CA PHE A 139 0.53 -2.70 9.89
C PHE A 139 -0.44 -3.14 10.99
N PRO A 140 -1.55 -3.84 10.65
CA PRO A 140 -2.53 -4.31 11.62
C PRO A 140 -1.93 -5.16 12.76
N HIS A 141 -0.93 -5.99 12.47
CA HIS A 141 -0.30 -6.84 13.48
C HIS A 141 0.38 -6.04 14.60
N GLU A 142 0.95 -4.87 14.29
CA GLU A 142 1.57 -3.98 15.27
C GLU A 142 0.53 -3.35 16.20
N ILE A 143 -0.63 -2.98 15.65
CA ILE A 143 -1.76 -2.46 16.41
C ILE A 143 -2.36 -3.54 17.29
N ILE A 144 -2.55 -4.75 16.74
CA ILE A 144 -3.14 -5.89 17.45
C ILE A 144 -2.30 -6.32 18.65
N VAL A 145 -0.99 -6.50 18.48
CA VAL A 145 -0.12 -6.90 19.60
C VAL A 145 -0.07 -5.82 20.68
N SER A 146 -0.06 -4.55 20.28
CA SER A 146 -0.07 -3.41 21.19
C SER A 146 -1.37 -3.37 22.02
N TYR A 147 -2.52 -3.50 21.36
CA TYR A 147 -3.81 -3.55 22.03
C TYR A 147 -3.92 -4.75 22.99
N LEU A 148 -3.49 -5.92 22.56
CA LEU A 148 -3.52 -7.13 23.39
C LEU A 148 -2.59 -7.02 24.58
N ALA A 149 -1.40 -6.44 24.43
CA ALA A 149 -0.48 -6.19 25.55
C ALA A 149 -1.10 -5.28 26.60
N MET A 150 -1.77 -4.20 26.17
CA MET A 150 -2.50 -3.32 27.08
C MET A 150 -3.65 -4.04 27.78
N LYS A 151 -4.41 -4.84 27.05
CA LYS A 151 -5.60 -5.53 27.58
C LYS A 151 -5.26 -6.65 28.55
N THR A 152 -4.17 -7.35 28.32
CA THR A 152 -3.79 -8.53 29.13
C THR A 152 -2.79 -8.19 30.24
N GLY A 153 -2.13 -7.02 30.20
CA GLY A 153 -1.02 -6.68 31.06
C GLY A 153 0.20 -7.60 30.90
N ARG A 154 0.32 -8.29 29.76
CA ARG A 154 1.38 -9.24 29.46
C ARG A 154 2.06 -8.92 28.14
N PRO A 155 3.36 -9.26 27.99
CA PRO A 155 4.01 -9.15 26.69
C PRO A 155 3.32 -10.03 25.64
N VAL A 156 3.06 -9.45 24.46
CA VAL A 156 2.46 -10.15 23.33
C VAL A 156 3.40 -10.06 22.14
N LYS A 157 3.62 -11.19 21.47
CA LYS A 157 4.49 -11.30 20.29
C LYS A 157 3.74 -11.94 19.13
N VAL A 158 3.94 -11.38 17.94
CA VAL A 158 3.58 -11.98 16.65
C VAL A 158 4.82 -12.09 15.77
N ARG A 159 4.91 -13.14 15.01
CA ARG A 159 5.85 -13.31 13.90
C ARG A 159 5.09 -13.99 12.75
N PHE A 160 5.15 -13.40 11.59
CA PHE A 160 4.53 -13.98 10.40
C PHE A 160 5.35 -15.15 9.86
N SER A 161 4.67 -16.15 9.35
CA SER A 161 5.27 -17.12 8.43
C SER A 161 5.58 -16.44 7.10
N ARG A 162 6.34 -17.11 6.24
CA ARG A 162 6.58 -16.61 4.88
C ARG A 162 5.27 -16.46 4.08
N GLU A 163 4.39 -17.42 4.19
CA GLU A 163 3.07 -17.42 3.56
C GLU A 163 2.22 -16.22 4.05
N GLU A 164 2.17 -16.00 5.37
CA GLU A 164 1.45 -14.84 5.93
C GLU A 164 2.02 -13.51 5.43
N VAL A 165 3.33 -13.40 5.21
CA VAL A 165 3.93 -12.20 4.61
C VAL A 165 3.42 -12.01 3.18
N PHE A 166 3.38 -13.05 2.35
CA PHE A 166 2.89 -12.95 0.96
C PHE A 166 1.41 -12.55 0.89
N ILE A 167 0.59 -13.01 1.84
CA ILE A 167 -0.86 -12.73 1.86
C ILE A 167 -1.16 -11.32 2.38
N SER A 168 -0.39 -10.83 3.36
CA SER A 168 -0.75 -9.62 4.12
C SER A 168 0.14 -8.42 3.88
N ASN A 169 1.25 -8.57 3.13
CA ASN A 169 2.13 -7.47 2.84
C ASN A 169 1.66 -6.67 1.63
N HIS A 170 1.99 -5.38 1.63
CA HIS A 170 1.90 -4.57 0.42
C HIS A 170 2.95 -5.03 -0.58
N GLY A 171 2.68 -4.78 -1.85
CA GLY A 171 3.59 -5.05 -2.94
C GLY A 171 3.74 -3.84 -3.85
N ARG A 172 4.44 -4.03 -4.94
CA ARG A 172 4.39 -3.13 -6.09
C ARG A 172 3.03 -3.31 -6.75
N HIS A 173 2.36 -2.22 -7.07
CA HIS A 173 1.00 -2.24 -7.62
C HIS A 173 0.99 -2.77 -9.07
N PRO A 174 0.01 -3.62 -9.44
CA PRO A 174 -0.27 -3.90 -10.84
C PRO A 174 -0.51 -2.60 -11.60
N THR A 175 0.01 -2.50 -12.81
CA THR A 175 -0.04 -1.26 -13.57
C THR A 175 -0.26 -1.57 -15.05
N LYS A 176 -1.20 -0.88 -15.67
CA LYS A 176 -1.35 -0.80 -17.12
C LYS A 176 -0.96 0.58 -17.59
N MET A 177 -0.16 0.67 -18.63
CA MET A 177 0.27 1.94 -19.19
C MET A 177 0.27 1.90 -20.70
N THR A 178 -0.18 3.00 -21.31
CA THR A 178 -0.04 3.26 -22.73
C THR A 178 0.79 4.50 -22.89
N MET A 179 1.86 4.41 -23.67
CA MET A 179 2.79 5.51 -23.90
C MET A 179 2.94 5.74 -25.40
N GLU A 180 2.89 7.01 -25.81
CA GLU A 180 3.21 7.43 -27.15
C GLU A 180 4.37 8.41 -27.12
N LEU A 181 5.42 8.15 -27.88
CA LEU A 181 6.64 8.93 -27.96
C LEU A 181 6.81 9.48 -29.37
N GLY A 182 7.16 10.75 -29.48
CA GLY A 182 7.51 11.41 -30.73
C GLY A 182 8.98 11.84 -30.74
N ALA A 183 9.70 11.57 -31.83
CA ALA A 183 11.08 11.97 -32.03
C ALA A 183 11.34 12.47 -33.46
N ASP A 184 12.31 13.34 -33.63
CA ASP A 184 12.79 13.76 -34.95
C ASP A 184 13.74 12.74 -35.60
N ALA A 185 14.18 13.04 -36.83
CA ALA A 185 15.12 12.19 -37.56
C ALA A 185 16.52 12.09 -36.92
N GLY A 186 16.87 13.02 -36.05
CA GLY A 186 18.12 13.03 -35.29
C GLY A 186 18.02 12.24 -33.97
N GLY A 187 16.81 11.78 -33.60
CA GLY A 187 16.56 11.05 -32.37
C GLY A 187 16.27 11.92 -31.15
N LEU A 188 16.07 13.22 -31.35
CA LEU A 188 15.64 14.11 -30.25
C LEU A 188 14.15 13.91 -29.97
N PHE A 189 13.79 13.72 -28.70
CA PHE A 189 12.41 13.58 -28.26
C PHE A 189 11.70 14.94 -28.25
N HIS A 190 10.49 15.00 -28.84
CA HIS A 190 9.68 16.21 -28.91
C HIS A 190 8.37 16.09 -28.11
N ALA A 191 7.82 14.89 -28.00
CA ALA A 191 6.58 14.69 -27.28
C ALA A 191 6.53 13.33 -26.60
N LEU A 192 5.85 13.31 -25.45
CA LEU A 192 5.46 12.10 -24.73
C LEU A 192 4.00 12.26 -24.28
N ASP A 193 3.20 11.24 -24.56
CA ASP A 193 1.89 11.03 -23.98
C ASP A 193 1.92 9.72 -23.18
N ALA A 194 1.45 9.76 -21.94
CA ALA A 194 1.43 8.61 -21.06
C ALA A 194 0.11 8.55 -20.30
N ASP A 195 -0.62 7.45 -20.48
CA ASP A 195 -1.80 7.09 -19.68
C ASP A 195 -1.48 5.88 -18.82
N ILE A 196 -1.56 6.06 -17.50
CA ILE A 196 -1.09 5.07 -16.51
C ILE A 196 -2.21 4.79 -15.52
N ALA A 197 -2.68 3.55 -15.48
CA ALA A 197 -3.62 3.05 -14.50
C ALA A 197 -2.90 2.12 -13.50
N ILE A 198 -3.00 2.45 -12.21
CA ILE A 198 -2.35 1.72 -11.12
C ILE A 198 -3.42 1.10 -10.24
N ASP A 199 -3.37 -0.20 -10.01
CA ASP A 199 -4.24 -0.88 -9.06
C ASP A 199 -3.73 -0.71 -7.63
N GLY A 200 -4.38 0.17 -6.88
CA GLY A 200 -4.06 0.42 -5.48
C GLY A 200 -4.52 -0.68 -4.52
N GLY A 201 -5.30 -1.64 -4.98
CA GLY A 201 -5.95 -2.66 -4.16
C GLY A 201 -6.94 -2.08 -3.15
N ALA A 202 -7.51 -2.95 -2.32
CA ALA A 202 -8.58 -2.60 -1.38
C ALA A 202 -8.21 -1.51 -0.35
N TYR A 203 -6.94 -1.36 -0.02
CA TYR A 203 -6.47 -0.44 1.03
C TYR A 203 -5.65 0.75 0.52
N GLY A 204 -5.38 0.80 -0.79
CA GLY A 204 -4.69 1.89 -1.46
C GLY A 204 -3.20 2.04 -1.13
N SER A 205 -2.76 1.78 0.10
CA SER A 205 -1.38 1.89 0.58
C SER A 205 -0.62 3.08 -0.04
N PHE A 206 0.53 2.85 -0.67
CA PHE A 206 1.31 3.85 -1.39
C PHE A 206 0.80 4.19 -2.80
N GLY A 207 -0.31 3.59 -3.27
CA GLY A 207 -0.84 3.83 -4.62
C GLY A 207 -1.06 5.31 -4.94
N VAL A 208 -1.58 6.09 -3.97
CA VAL A 208 -1.76 7.54 -4.14
C VAL A 208 -0.42 8.26 -4.31
N VAL A 209 0.60 7.87 -3.54
CA VAL A 209 1.94 8.46 -3.61
C VAL A 209 2.60 8.10 -4.94
N THR A 210 2.49 6.84 -5.34
CA THR A 210 3.04 6.34 -6.60
C THR A 210 2.51 7.13 -7.79
N SER A 211 1.23 7.51 -7.81
CA SER A 211 0.63 8.30 -8.89
C SER A 211 1.22 9.71 -9.08
N TYR A 212 2.05 10.19 -8.14
CA TYR A 212 2.76 11.48 -8.25
C TYR A 212 4.22 11.33 -8.70
N TYR A 213 4.77 10.12 -8.69
CA TYR A 213 6.18 9.86 -9.00
C TYR A 213 6.39 9.10 -10.32
N ASN A 214 5.32 8.81 -11.02
CA ASN A 214 5.36 8.18 -12.36
C ASN A 214 5.29 9.23 -13.45
#